data_66f68a27e6ca8aca834ca5e69283a6a4
#
_entry.id   66f68a27e6ca8aca834ca5e69283a6a4
#
_cell.length_a   1.000
_cell.length_b   1.000
_cell.length_c   1.000
_cell.angle_alpha   90.00
_cell.angle_beta   90.00
_cell.angle_gamma   90.00
#
_symmetry.space_group_name_H-M   'P 1'
#
loop_
_entity.id
_entity.type
_entity.pdbx_description
1 polymer ?
#
loop_
_entity_poly.entity_id
_entity_poly.type
_entity_poly.pdbx_seq_one_letter_code
_entity_poly.pdbx_strand_id
1 'polypeptide(L)'
;TSSKESPIMQPRKSKNAFGSYSFVFNGNIPTHLYEKYNHYTADTLLIEDFMNNNSYKHSQWETLLEEFMDTFRRSYSLFIQTKNGNYIMRDRCGVRPLYYLKQPNQTYIFTSETCVFSNGKYDKNNIVEVKPGEIISLKNGLLVKINVKPPSSIKEAHCLFEYIYFLKGESTFADVKVKDYRCLVGEKMGLMDRDFYNNNTVKMPIVMGVPNTGNDYARSYADSAELEYCEYITKNKNVGRTFILKNEEERNRQAKQKYVFDERMKGENIVLVDDSLVRGVTMNSLIKRLLEFGVNEIHIRITSPPVIAPCNYGIDIPTREELIYNTYPGEKALADYFGCTTLKYFNLEHHKDVVPDFNKKCVDCFSLSGKYEW
;
A
#
# COMPACT_ATOMS: atom_id res chain seq x y z
N THR A 1 9.51 8.14 8.03
CA THR A 1 10.82 8.52 8.58
C THR A 1 10.71 9.89 9.21
N SER A 2 10.38 9.94 10.50
CA SER A 2 10.29 11.16 11.28
C SER A 2 11.65 11.49 11.89
N SER A 3 12.56 12.07 11.11
CA SER A 3 13.61 12.87 11.71
C SER A 3 13.00 14.21 12.15
N LYS A 4 13.41 14.72 13.30
CA LYS A 4 13.02 16.04 13.83
C LYS A 4 13.53 17.22 12.97
N GLU A 5 14.20 16.93 11.86
CA GLU A 5 14.62 17.86 10.84
C GLU A 5 13.48 18.15 9.87
N SER A 6 13.46 19.33 9.27
CA SER A 6 12.47 19.76 8.29
C SER A 6 12.22 18.65 7.26
N PRO A 7 10.95 18.36 6.93
CA PRO A 7 10.64 17.29 5.99
C PRO A 7 11.37 17.54 4.66
N ILE A 8 12.08 16.52 4.17
CA ILE A 8 12.76 16.61 2.88
C ILE A 8 11.69 16.63 1.80
N MET A 9 11.51 17.81 1.21
CA MET A 9 10.45 18.03 0.21
C MET A 9 10.86 17.48 -1.15
N GLN A 10 9.88 16.96 -1.87
CA GLN A 10 9.98 16.60 -3.28
C GLN A 10 9.09 17.54 -4.11
N PRO A 11 9.46 17.90 -5.36
CA PRO A 11 10.68 17.47 -6.07
C PRO A 11 11.95 18.07 -5.47
N ARG A 12 12.98 17.21 -5.32
CA ARG A 12 14.30 17.64 -4.88
C ARG A 12 15.11 18.18 -6.07
N LYS A 13 15.78 19.32 -5.89
CA LYS A 13 16.62 19.95 -6.93
C LYS A 13 18.10 19.80 -6.57
N SER A 14 18.92 19.48 -7.57
CA SER A 14 20.37 19.33 -7.41
C SER A 14 21.12 19.58 -8.72
N LYS A 15 22.44 19.38 -8.71
CA LYS A 15 23.31 19.55 -9.88
C LYS A 15 24.42 18.49 -9.85
N ASN A 16 24.71 17.91 -11.01
CA ASN A 16 25.79 16.95 -11.19
C ASN A 16 26.63 17.28 -12.44
N ALA A 17 27.48 16.36 -12.91
CA ALA A 17 28.32 16.56 -14.10
C ALA A 17 27.50 16.81 -15.37
N PHE A 18 26.26 16.34 -15.45
CA PHE A 18 25.37 16.55 -16.60
C PHE A 18 24.55 17.85 -16.52
N GLY A 19 24.66 18.60 -15.42
CA GLY A 19 23.93 19.85 -15.20
C GLY A 19 22.90 19.79 -14.08
N SER A 20 22.03 20.80 -14.04
CA SER A 20 20.95 20.87 -13.04
C SER A 20 19.84 19.86 -13.34
N TYR A 21 19.32 19.26 -12.30
CA TYR A 21 18.20 18.30 -12.37
C TYR A 21 17.27 18.43 -11.16
N SER A 22 16.08 17.92 -11.31
CA SER A 22 15.15 17.69 -10.19
C SER A 22 14.59 16.27 -10.25
N PHE A 23 14.25 15.70 -9.10
CA PHE A 23 13.67 14.36 -9.07
C PHE A 23 12.56 14.20 -8.04
N VAL A 24 11.68 13.25 -8.32
CA VAL A 24 10.68 12.71 -7.40
C VAL A 24 10.88 11.20 -7.28
N PHE A 25 10.63 10.69 -6.09
CA PHE A 25 10.92 9.32 -5.72
C PHE A 25 9.76 8.75 -4.90
N ASN A 26 9.32 7.54 -5.26
CA ASN A 26 8.35 6.76 -4.50
C ASN A 26 8.94 5.37 -4.26
N GLY A 27 9.35 5.09 -3.04
CA GLY A 27 10.01 3.82 -2.72
C GLY A 27 10.68 3.85 -1.35
N ASN A 28 11.57 2.89 -1.13
CA ASN A 28 12.41 2.84 0.05
C ASN A 28 13.78 2.25 -0.30
N ILE A 29 14.84 3.00 0.02
CA ILE A 29 16.22 2.55 0.00
C ILE A 29 16.77 2.70 1.42
N PRO A 30 16.73 1.65 2.25
CA PRO A 30 17.19 1.72 3.63
C PRO A 30 18.69 2.05 3.68
N THR A 31 19.03 3.27 4.07
CA THR A 31 20.40 3.80 4.02
C THR A 31 21.37 2.99 4.86
N HIS A 32 20.90 2.43 5.99
CA HIS A 32 21.71 1.61 6.90
C HIS A 32 22.22 0.30 6.29
N LEU A 33 21.64 -0.17 5.18
CA LEU A 33 22.09 -1.37 4.47
C LEU A 33 23.28 -1.11 3.53
N TYR A 34 23.67 0.14 3.36
CA TYR A 34 24.75 0.55 2.46
C TYR A 34 25.79 1.34 3.24
N GLU A 35 26.93 0.72 3.55
CA GLU A 35 27.98 1.29 4.41
C GLU A 35 28.36 2.72 4.02
N LYS A 36 28.54 2.98 2.72
CA LYS A 36 28.86 4.31 2.19
C LYS A 36 27.77 5.37 2.48
N TYR A 37 26.52 4.97 2.65
CA TYR A 37 25.35 5.84 2.74
C TYR A 37 24.61 5.76 4.08
N ASN A 38 25.15 5.00 5.05
CA ASN A 38 24.48 4.75 6.33
C ASN A 38 24.35 5.99 7.23
N HIS A 39 25.10 7.06 6.94
CA HIS A 39 25.03 8.34 7.63
C HIS A 39 23.88 9.22 7.17
N TYR A 40 23.20 8.91 6.05
CA TYR A 40 22.05 9.66 5.59
C TYR A 40 20.78 9.27 6.37
N THR A 41 20.01 10.27 6.76
CA THR A 41 18.73 10.10 7.49
C THR A 41 17.55 9.81 6.56
N ALA A 42 17.72 10.00 5.24
CA ALA A 42 16.68 9.76 4.25
C ALA A 42 17.27 9.24 2.93
N ASP A 43 16.53 8.37 2.28
CA ASP A 43 16.87 7.79 0.98
C ASP A 43 17.02 8.82 -0.15
N THR A 44 16.25 9.90 -0.13
CA THR A 44 16.38 11.00 -1.09
C THR A 44 17.75 11.70 -1.03
N LEU A 45 18.38 11.76 0.15
CA LEU A 45 19.75 12.29 0.30
C LEU A 45 20.77 11.32 -0.29
N LEU A 46 20.60 10.02 -0.07
CA LEU A 46 21.39 8.98 -0.66
C LEU A 46 21.30 9.02 -2.20
N ILE A 47 20.09 9.16 -2.75
CA ILE A 47 19.87 9.26 -4.20
C ILE A 47 20.62 10.46 -4.77
N GLU A 48 20.48 11.63 -4.14
CA GLU A 48 21.17 12.85 -4.55
C GLU A 48 22.69 12.67 -4.53
N ASP A 49 23.25 12.14 -3.44
CA ASP A 49 24.70 11.90 -3.33
C ASP A 49 25.20 10.94 -4.40
N PHE A 50 24.48 9.83 -4.63
CA PHE A 50 24.83 8.89 -5.68
C PHE A 50 24.85 9.55 -7.05
N MET A 51 23.80 10.29 -7.41
CA MET A 51 23.68 10.97 -8.72
C MET A 51 24.78 12.02 -8.90
N ASN A 52 25.16 12.73 -7.85
CA ASN A 52 26.20 13.76 -7.91
C ASN A 52 27.60 13.16 -8.03
N ASN A 53 27.93 12.21 -7.17
CA ASN A 53 29.30 11.69 -7.05
C ASN A 53 29.66 10.64 -8.12
N ASN A 54 28.69 9.94 -8.72
CA ASN A 54 28.95 8.95 -9.76
C ASN A 54 28.80 9.49 -11.18
N SER A 55 28.15 10.64 -11.38
CA SER A 55 27.93 11.21 -12.73
C SER A 55 29.23 11.45 -13.52
N TYR A 56 30.35 11.72 -12.84
CA TYR A 56 31.65 11.92 -13.49
C TYR A 56 32.24 10.67 -14.13
N LYS A 57 31.73 9.48 -13.78
CA LYS A 57 32.16 8.20 -14.36
C LYS A 57 31.41 7.84 -15.65
N HIS A 58 30.36 8.58 -15.97
CA HIS A 58 29.45 8.28 -17.08
C HIS A 58 29.44 9.39 -18.11
N SER A 59 29.11 9.05 -19.36
CA SER A 59 28.92 10.00 -20.44
C SER A 59 27.49 10.51 -20.55
N GLN A 60 26.52 9.83 -19.93
CA GLN A 60 25.08 10.12 -20.07
C GLN A 60 24.27 9.58 -18.87
N TRP A 61 23.06 10.11 -18.74
CA TRP A 61 22.14 9.75 -17.67
C TRP A 61 21.75 8.26 -17.69
N GLU A 62 21.55 7.68 -18.84
CA GLU A 62 21.09 6.31 -19.00
C GLU A 62 22.03 5.32 -18.30
N THR A 63 23.35 5.44 -18.55
CA THR A 63 24.36 4.57 -17.93
C THR A 63 24.53 4.80 -16.42
N LEU A 64 24.33 6.05 -15.95
CA LEU A 64 24.31 6.35 -14.52
C LEU A 64 23.10 5.70 -13.83
N LEU A 65 21.95 5.68 -14.48
CA LEU A 65 20.72 5.07 -13.95
C LEU A 65 20.79 3.54 -13.96
N GLU A 66 21.49 2.93 -14.93
CA GLU A 66 21.80 1.51 -14.92
C GLU A 66 22.68 1.15 -13.71
N GLU A 67 23.76 1.91 -13.45
CA GLU A 67 24.60 1.72 -12.25
C GLU A 67 23.79 1.91 -10.95
N PHE A 68 22.91 2.91 -10.92
CA PHE A 68 22.01 3.12 -9.79
C PHE A 68 21.15 1.89 -9.52
N MET A 69 20.53 1.33 -10.56
CA MET A 69 19.67 0.15 -10.48
C MET A 69 20.45 -1.11 -10.05
N ASP A 70 21.71 -1.22 -10.43
CA ASP A 70 22.59 -2.32 -10.00
C ASP A 70 23.05 -2.19 -8.56
N THR A 71 23.30 -0.94 -8.13
CA THR A 71 23.76 -0.64 -6.77
C THR A 71 22.64 -0.78 -5.76
N PHE A 72 21.45 -0.23 -6.06
CA PHE A 72 20.34 -0.18 -5.14
C PHE A 72 19.24 -1.17 -5.56
N ARG A 73 19.41 -2.41 -5.15
CA ARG A 73 18.45 -3.49 -5.40
C ARG A 73 17.29 -3.42 -4.41
N ARG A 74 16.45 -2.41 -4.54
CA ARG A 74 15.31 -2.12 -3.64
C ARG A 74 14.09 -1.70 -4.45
N SER A 75 13.01 -1.38 -3.76
CA SER A 75 11.75 -1.00 -4.38
C SER A 75 11.66 0.50 -4.58
N TYR A 76 11.50 0.92 -5.83
CA TYR A 76 11.28 2.33 -6.14
C TYR A 76 10.72 2.58 -7.54
N SER A 77 10.09 3.74 -7.65
CA SER A 77 9.80 4.46 -8.90
C SER A 77 10.48 5.82 -8.82
N LEU A 78 11.27 6.18 -9.80
CA LEU A 78 12.06 7.42 -9.84
C LEU A 78 11.75 8.19 -11.14
N PHE A 79 11.48 9.48 -11.02
CA PHE A 79 11.36 10.41 -12.14
C PHE A 79 12.39 11.50 -11.98
N ILE A 80 13.20 11.74 -13.03
CA ILE A 80 14.22 12.78 -13.08
C ILE A 80 13.92 13.72 -14.23
N GLN A 81 13.87 15.01 -13.94
CA GLN A 81 13.75 16.08 -14.92
C GLN A 81 15.07 16.82 -15.07
N THR A 82 15.51 17.01 -16.31
CA THR A 82 16.69 17.78 -16.68
C THR A 82 16.36 18.81 -17.75
N LYS A 83 17.31 19.68 -18.07
CA LYS A 83 17.16 20.64 -19.20
C LYS A 83 16.98 19.93 -20.55
N ASN A 84 17.62 18.78 -20.73
CA ASN A 84 17.74 18.10 -22.03
C ASN A 84 16.84 16.89 -22.18
N GLY A 85 16.03 16.55 -21.18
CA GLY A 85 15.12 15.41 -21.20
C GLY A 85 14.69 14.98 -19.82
N ASN A 86 13.81 13.99 -19.80
CA ASN A 86 13.31 13.38 -18.58
C ASN A 86 13.66 11.89 -18.58
N TYR A 87 13.88 11.36 -17.39
CA TYR A 87 14.20 9.94 -17.17
C TYR A 87 13.27 9.38 -16.13
N ILE A 88 12.74 8.21 -16.42
CA ILE A 88 11.82 7.51 -15.56
C ILE A 88 12.33 6.10 -15.41
N MET A 89 12.32 5.57 -14.19
CA MET A 89 12.74 4.19 -13.94
C MET A 89 11.89 3.53 -12.87
N ARG A 90 11.74 2.22 -13.03
CA ARG A 90 11.09 1.35 -12.07
C ARG A 90 12.07 0.26 -11.62
N ASP A 91 12.05 -0.09 -10.35
CA ASP A 91 12.89 -1.15 -9.80
C ASP A 91 12.78 -2.47 -10.56
N ARG A 92 13.78 -3.36 -10.40
CA ARG A 92 13.88 -4.63 -11.14
C ARG A 92 12.76 -5.61 -10.88
N CYS A 93 12.12 -5.53 -9.71
CA CYS A 93 11.02 -6.40 -9.34
C CYS A 93 9.64 -5.79 -9.60
N GLY A 94 9.59 -4.48 -9.83
CA GLY A 94 8.34 -3.76 -10.03
C GLY A 94 7.41 -3.82 -8.83
N VAL A 95 7.98 -3.73 -7.62
CA VAL A 95 7.22 -3.85 -6.37
C VAL A 95 6.12 -2.79 -6.28
N ARG A 96 6.49 -1.52 -6.62
CA ARG A 96 5.55 -0.40 -6.67
C ARG A 96 5.01 -0.20 -8.08
N PRO A 97 3.74 0.26 -8.23
CA PRO A 97 3.16 0.54 -9.53
C PRO A 97 3.77 1.79 -10.17
N LEU A 98 3.93 1.77 -11.51
CA LEU A 98 4.29 2.92 -12.32
C LEU A 98 3.72 2.75 -13.72
N TYR A 99 3.01 3.79 -14.20
CA TYR A 99 2.33 3.80 -15.48
C TYR A 99 2.59 5.10 -16.22
N TYR A 100 2.38 5.07 -17.52
CA TYR A 100 2.27 6.29 -18.30
C TYR A 100 1.15 6.21 -19.35
N LEU A 101 0.72 7.38 -19.79
CA LEU A 101 -0.21 7.57 -20.89
C LEU A 101 0.38 8.57 -21.87
N LYS A 102 0.39 8.23 -23.16
CA LYS A 102 0.76 9.15 -24.26
C LYS A 102 -0.50 9.85 -24.76
N GLN A 103 -0.50 11.17 -24.72
CA GLN A 103 -1.57 11.98 -25.29
C GLN A 103 -1.37 12.24 -26.80
N PRO A 104 -2.43 12.60 -27.55
CA PRO A 104 -2.33 12.91 -28.98
C PRO A 104 -1.33 14.05 -29.31
N ASN A 105 -1.18 15.01 -28.41
CA ASN A 105 -0.24 16.12 -28.53
C ASN A 105 1.22 15.79 -28.18
N GLN A 106 1.58 14.50 -28.12
CA GLN A 106 2.91 14.01 -27.76
C GLN A 106 3.32 14.28 -26.29
N THR A 107 2.39 14.71 -25.43
CA THR A 107 2.62 14.82 -23.99
C THR A 107 2.50 13.46 -23.31
N TYR A 108 3.35 13.19 -22.33
CA TYR A 108 3.30 11.99 -21.50
C TYR A 108 2.93 12.33 -20.07
N ILE A 109 2.02 11.56 -19.49
CA ILE A 109 1.64 11.65 -18.08
C ILE A 109 2.11 10.39 -17.39
N PHE A 110 2.99 10.53 -16.39
CA PHE A 110 3.46 9.42 -15.55
C PHE A 110 2.76 9.45 -14.20
N THR A 111 2.38 8.27 -13.70
CA THR A 111 1.63 8.15 -12.45
C THR A 111 1.88 6.80 -11.77
N SER A 112 1.77 6.77 -10.46
CA SER A 112 1.76 5.52 -9.68
C SER A 112 0.39 4.83 -9.68
N GLU A 113 -0.71 5.55 -9.99
CA GLU A 113 -2.06 5.00 -9.96
C GLU A 113 -2.83 5.28 -11.24
N THR A 114 -3.40 4.24 -11.85
CA THR A 114 -4.18 4.37 -13.09
C THR A 114 -5.53 5.06 -12.89
N CYS A 115 -6.03 5.17 -11.66
CA CYS A 115 -7.29 5.87 -11.35
C CYS A 115 -7.28 7.34 -11.77
N VAL A 116 -6.13 8.00 -11.89
CA VAL A 116 -6.03 9.38 -12.40
C VAL A 116 -6.54 9.52 -13.83
N PHE A 117 -6.60 8.41 -14.57
CA PHE A 117 -7.11 8.35 -15.93
C PHE A 117 -8.60 7.94 -16.00
N SER A 118 -9.26 7.71 -14.86
CA SER A 118 -10.62 7.16 -14.79
C SER A 118 -11.73 8.19 -15.02
N ASN A 119 -11.40 9.49 -15.14
CA ASN A 119 -12.37 10.59 -15.25
C ASN A 119 -12.98 10.78 -16.65
N GLY A 120 -12.80 9.85 -17.56
CA GLY A 120 -13.33 9.87 -18.93
C GLY A 120 -12.61 10.81 -19.92
N LYS A 121 -11.60 11.56 -19.46
CA LYS A 121 -10.80 12.47 -20.34
C LYS A 121 -9.71 11.75 -21.13
N TYR A 122 -9.40 10.51 -20.77
CA TYR A 122 -8.29 9.76 -21.33
C TYR A 122 -8.78 8.42 -21.91
N ASP A 123 -8.20 8.03 -23.03
CA ASP A 123 -8.40 6.67 -23.56
C ASP A 123 -7.57 5.67 -22.74
N LYS A 124 -8.26 4.81 -22.02
CA LYS A 124 -7.64 3.81 -21.15
C LYS A 124 -6.79 2.79 -21.89
N ASN A 125 -7.05 2.57 -23.18
CA ASN A 125 -6.27 1.66 -24.01
C ASN A 125 -4.84 2.16 -24.27
N ASN A 126 -4.59 3.45 -24.02
CA ASN A 126 -3.27 4.07 -24.16
C ASN A 126 -2.47 4.11 -22.85
N ILE A 127 -2.99 3.52 -21.78
CA ILE A 127 -2.27 3.38 -20.52
C ILE A 127 -1.25 2.24 -20.66
N VAL A 128 0.01 2.55 -20.38
CA VAL A 128 1.11 1.60 -20.48
C VAL A 128 1.79 1.45 -19.13
N GLU A 129 1.96 0.22 -18.70
CA GLU A 129 2.76 -0.09 -17.51
C GLU A 129 4.26 0.05 -17.83
N VAL A 130 4.99 0.78 -16.99
CA VAL A 130 6.46 0.75 -16.99
C VAL A 130 6.88 -0.59 -16.40
N LYS A 131 7.55 -1.40 -17.21
CA LYS A 131 7.90 -2.77 -16.81
C LYS A 131 8.98 -2.80 -15.71
N PRO A 132 9.02 -3.85 -14.88
CA PRO A 132 10.11 -4.06 -13.93
C PRO A 132 11.48 -3.98 -14.62
N GLY A 133 12.40 -3.20 -14.05
CA GLY A 133 13.74 -2.97 -14.61
C GLY A 133 13.78 -2.08 -15.85
N GLU A 134 12.70 -1.38 -16.19
CA GLU A 134 12.66 -0.48 -17.35
C GLU A 134 13.13 0.92 -16.96
N ILE A 135 14.03 1.48 -17.78
CA ILE A 135 14.41 2.89 -17.79
C ILE A 135 13.85 3.52 -19.05
N ILE A 136 13.11 4.61 -18.89
CA ILE A 136 12.56 5.41 -20.01
C ILE A 136 13.36 6.71 -20.10
N SER A 137 13.88 6.98 -21.31
CA SER A 137 14.47 8.27 -21.70
C SER A 137 13.47 9.01 -22.58
N LEU A 138 13.06 10.20 -22.17
CA LEU A 138 12.14 11.07 -22.92
C LEU A 138 12.85 12.36 -23.31
N LYS A 139 13.27 12.45 -24.58
CA LYS A 139 13.99 13.61 -25.14
C LYS A 139 13.30 14.10 -26.41
N ASN A 140 13.06 15.39 -26.52
CA ASN A 140 12.44 16.02 -27.71
C ASN A 140 11.12 15.33 -28.15
N GLY A 141 10.30 14.89 -27.18
CA GLY A 141 9.06 14.16 -27.47
C GLY A 141 9.23 12.69 -27.88
N LEU A 142 10.48 12.22 -28.04
CA LEU A 142 10.78 10.83 -28.33
C LEU A 142 10.99 10.04 -27.03
N LEU A 143 10.20 8.98 -26.87
CA LEU A 143 10.31 8.04 -25.76
C LEU A 143 11.12 6.81 -26.21
N VAL A 144 12.22 6.56 -25.52
CA VAL A 144 13.08 5.38 -25.71
C VAL A 144 13.07 4.54 -24.42
N LYS A 145 12.85 3.24 -24.59
CA LYS A 145 12.85 2.28 -23.48
C LYS A 145 14.14 1.51 -23.46
N ILE A 146 14.75 1.46 -22.27
CA ILE A 146 15.97 0.70 -22.00
C ILE A 146 15.61 -0.36 -20.96
N ASN A 147 15.67 -1.64 -21.36
CA ASN A 147 15.40 -2.73 -20.45
C ASN A 147 16.72 -3.20 -19.83
N VAL A 148 16.90 -2.91 -18.55
CA VAL A 148 18.01 -3.43 -17.77
C VAL A 148 17.66 -4.86 -17.37
N LYS A 149 18.27 -5.85 -18.06
CA LYS A 149 18.02 -7.27 -17.77
C LYS A 149 18.38 -7.57 -16.33
N PRO A 150 17.42 -8.05 -15.52
CA PRO A 150 17.75 -8.52 -14.18
C PRO A 150 18.65 -9.76 -14.26
N PRO A 151 19.50 -10.01 -13.27
CA PRO A 151 20.09 -11.34 -13.07
C PRO A 151 18.98 -12.39 -13.08
N SER A 152 19.28 -13.60 -13.58
CA SER A 152 18.29 -14.70 -13.71
C SER A 152 17.60 -15.09 -12.40
N SER A 153 18.17 -14.72 -11.26
CA SER A 153 17.60 -14.92 -9.91
C SER A 153 16.51 -13.92 -9.52
N ILE A 154 16.44 -12.75 -10.16
CA ILE A 154 15.47 -11.71 -9.80
C ILE A 154 14.15 -11.97 -10.52
N LYS A 155 13.07 -12.08 -9.75
CA LYS A 155 11.70 -12.29 -10.24
C LYS A 155 10.86 -11.04 -10.03
N GLU A 156 9.83 -10.85 -10.85
CA GLU A 156 8.79 -9.85 -10.59
C GLU A 156 8.16 -10.10 -9.20
N ALA A 157 7.89 -9.01 -8.47
CA ALA A 157 7.40 -9.07 -7.10
C ALA A 157 6.44 -7.91 -6.79
N HIS A 158 5.29 -7.88 -7.46
CA HIS A 158 4.27 -6.86 -7.26
C HIS A 158 3.72 -6.93 -5.83
N CYS A 159 3.75 -5.81 -5.10
CA CYS A 159 3.32 -5.77 -3.71
C CYS A 159 1.84 -6.17 -3.55
N LEU A 160 1.55 -7.23 -2.76
CA LEU A 160 0.18 -7.64 -2.47
C LEU A 160 -0.56 -6.57 -1.65
N PHE A 161 0.15 -5.84 -0.79
CA PHE A 161 -0.44 -4.80 0.06
C PHE A 161 -0.97 -3.59 -0.75
N GLU A 162 -0.48 -3.40 -1.98
CA GLU A 162 -1.02 -2.39 -2.91
C GLU A 162 -2.49 -2.69 -3.26
N TYR A 163 -2.84 -3.95 -3.53
CA TYR A 163 -4.22 -4.35 -3.78
C TYR A 163 -5.08 -4.27 -2.52
N ILE A 164 -4.51 -4.68 -1.38
CA ILE A 164 -5.22 -4.74 -0.11
C ILE A 164 -5.61 -3.34 0.35
N TYR A 165 -4.67 -2.39 0.35
CA TYR A 165 -4.88 -1.10 1.02
C TYR A 165 -4.52 0.13 0.20
N PHE A 166 -3.30 0.20 -0.41
CA PHE A 166 -2.75 1.48 -0.87
C PHE A 166 -3.43 2.04 -2.11
N LEU A 167 -3.68 1.20 -3.12
CA LEU A 167 -4.28 1.65 -4.37
C LEU A 167 -5.75 1.98 -4.22
N LYS A 168 -6.21 2.93 -5.00
CA LYS A 168 -7.64 3.22 -5.16
C LYS A 168 -8.32 2.06 -5.88
N GLY A 169 -9.59 1.78 -5.52
CA GLY A 169 -10.37 0.70 -6.13
C GLY A 169 -10.50 0.81 -7.65
N GLU A 170 -10.51 2.03 -8.19
CA GLU A 170 -10.56 2.30 -9.63
C GLU A 170 -9.24 2.05 -10.36
N SER A 171 -8.14 1.84 -9.63
CA SER A 171 -6.83 1.53 -10.20
C SER A 171 -6.74 0.09 -10.69
N THR A 172 -5.88 -0.12 -11.70
CA THR A 172 -5.43 -1.43 -12.17
C THR A 172 -3.94 -1.56 -11.86
N PHE A 173 -3.50 -2.71 -11.38
CA PHE A 173 -2.09 -3.00 -11.13
C PHE A 173 -1.77 -4.41 -11.63
N ALA A 174 -0.74 -4.53 -12.49
CA ALA A 174 -0.37 -5.79 -13.14
C ALA A 174 -1.62 -6.52 -13.69
N ASP A 175 -2.39 -5.83 -14.52
CA ASP A 175 -3.61 -6.26 -15.20
C ASP A 175 -4.79 -6.67 -14.28
N VAL A 176 -4.67 -6.49 -12.97
CA VAL A 176 -5.73 -6.76 -11.99
C VAL A 176 -6.35 -5.46 -11.51
N LYS A 177 -7.67 -5.31 -11.69
CA LYS A 177 -8.41 -4.17 -11.14
C LYS A 177 -8.58 -4.33 -9.63
N VAL A 178 -8.17 -3.32 -8.88
CA VAL A 178 -8.10 -3.37 -7.40
C VAL A 178 -9.47 -3.63 -6.77
N LYS A 179 -10.52 -2.97 -7.29
CA LYS A 179 -11.89 -3.18 -6.78
C LYS A 179 -12.37 -4.61 -6.98
N ASP A 180 -12.08 -5.21 -8.15
CA ASP A 180 -12.52 -6.57 -8.45
C ASP A 180 -11.80 -7.59 -7.53
N TYR A 181 -10.49 -7.37 -7.27
CA TYR A 181 -9.76 -8.15 -6.28
C TYR A 181 -10.40 -8.04 -4.87
N ARG A 182 -10.72 -6.81 -4.42
CA ARG A 182 -11.34 -6.60 -3.10
C ARG A 182 -12.73 -7.23 -3.00
N CYS A 183 -13.53 -7.11 -4.04
CA CYS A 183 -14.84 -7.76 -4.09
C CYS A 183 -14.71 -9.29 -3.99
N LEU A 184 -13.78 -9.88 -4.72
CA LEU A 184 -13.57 -11.34 -4.71
C LEU A 184 -13.04 -11.85 -3.37
N VAL A 185 -12.17 -11.09 -2.69
CA VAL A 185 -11.73 -11.41 -1.31
C VAL A 185 -12.91 -11.36 -0.35
N GLY A 186 -13.72 -10.30 -0.41
CA GLY A 186 -14.93 -10.17 0.41
C GLY A 186 -15.90 -11.33 0.20
N GLU A 187 -16.19 -11.66 -1.06
CA GLU A 187 -17.04 -12.78 -1.47
C GLU A 187 -16.55 -14.11 -0.86
N LYS A 188 -15.29 -14.47 -1.09
CA LYS A 188 -14.73 -15.72 -0.57
C LYS A 188 -14.77 -15.79 0.95
N MET A 189 -14.46 -14.69 1.63
CA MET A 189 -14.49 -14.62 3.08
C MET A 189 -15.92 -14.75 3.62
N GLY A 190 -16.92 -14.15 2.95
CA GLY A 190 -18.34 -14.28 3.30
C GLY A 190 -18.85 -15.72 3.15
N LEU A 191 -18.49 -16.40 2.05
CA LEU A 191 -18.82 -17.81 1.85
C LEU A 191 -18.24 -18.70 2.95
N MET A 192 -17.02 -18.45 3.43
CA MET A 192 -16.39 -19.20 4.52
C MET A 192 -17.10 -19.00 5.86
N ASP A 193 -17.79 -17.90 6.05
CA ASP A 193 -18.44 -17.55 7.32
C ASP A 193 -19.96 -17.81 7.34
N ARG A 194 -20.60 -18.07 6.21
CA ARG A 194 -22.05 -18.22 6.10
C ARG A 194 -22.61 -19.27 7.08
N ASP A 195 -22.03 -20.46 7.09
CA ASP A 195 -22.49 -21.53 7.97
C ASP A 195 -22.22 -21.23 9.45
N PHE A 196 -21.17 -20.46 9.76
CA PHE A 196 -20.90 -20.05 11.13
C PHE A 196 -22.03 -19.20 11.70
N TYR A 197 -22.53 -18.21 10.97
CA TYR A 197 -23.62 -17.35 11.46
C TYR A 197 -24.95 -18.11 11.51
N ASN A 198 -25.26 -18.91 10.51
CA ASN A 198 -26.48 -19.70 10.46
C ASN A 198 -26.61 -20.67 11.64
N ASN A 199 -25.49 -21.20 12.13
CA ASN A 199 -25.48 -22.22 13.17
C ASN A 199 -25.21 -21.69 14.59
N ASN A 200 -24.63 -20.48 14.74
CA ASN A 200 -24.11 -20.01 16.02
C ASN A 200 -24.69 -18.67 16.51
N THR A 201 -25.59 -18.05 15.75
CA THR A 201 -26.13 -16.74 16.14
C THR A 201 -27.65 -16.78 16.35
N VAL A 202 -28.10 -16.23 17.48
CA VAL A 202 -29.52 -16.03 17.77
C VAL A 202 -30.08 -14.83 16.99
N LYS A 203 -29.28 -13.79 16.83
CA LYS A 203 -29.59 -12.59 16.06
C LYS A 203 -28.53 -12.40 14.98
N MET A 204 -28.94 -12.44 13.71
CA MET A 204 -28.04 -12.24 12.58
C MET A 204 -27.32 -10.89 12.66
N PRO A 205 -26.00 -10.84 12.47
CA PRO A 205 -25.27 -9.59 12.54
C PRO A 205 -25.42 -8.75 11.26
N ILE A 206 -25.28 -7.44 11.42
CA ILE A 206 -25.22 -6.49 10.30
C ILE A 206 -23.76 -6.29 9.90
N VAL A 207 -23.46 -6.34 8.60
CA VAL A 207 -22.11 -6.16 8.08
C VAL A 207 -21.82 -4.69 7.82
N MET A 208 -20.65 -4.24 8.26
CA MET A 208 -20.12 -2.89 8.05
C MET A 208 -18.65 -2.92 7.69
N GLY A 209 -18.23 -2.02 6.80
CA GLY A 209 -16.82 -1.80 6.51
C GLY A 209 -16.22 -0.69 7.36
N VAL A 210 -14.96 -0.84 7.75
CA VAL A 210 -14.20 0.29 8.28
C VAL A 210 -13.88 1.23 7.10
N PRO A 211 -14.44 2.46 7.10
CA PRO A 211 -14.27 3.33 5.94
C PRO A 211 -12.81 3.82 5.78
N ASN A 212 -12.30 3.95 4.50
CA ASN A 212 -13.08 3.78 3.28
C ASN A 212 -12.85 2.39 2.66
N THR A 213 -11.65 1.82 2.79
CA THR A 213 -11.21 0.60 2.09
C THR A 213 -12.02 -0.62 2.52
N GLY A 214 -12.36 -0.74 3.81
CA GLY A 214 -13.16 -1.83 4.33
C GLY A 214 -14.54 -1.96 3.67
N ASN A 215 -15.13 -0.85 3.19
CA ASN A 215 -16.43 -0.87 2.51
C ASN A 215 -16.39 -1.64 1.17
N ASP A 216 -15.26 -1.61 0.45
CA ASP A 216 -15.12 -2.35 -0.82
C ASP A 216 -15.23 -3.86 -0.60
N TYR A 217 -14.75 -4.37 0.54
CA TYR A 217 -14.82 -5.78 0.92
C TYR A 217 -16.14 -6.15 1.57
N ALA A 218 -16.62 -5.28 2.47
CA ALA A 218 -17.76 -5.56 3.33
C ALA A 218 -19.05 -5.82 2.55
N ARG A 219 -19.27 -5.13 1.44
CA ARG A 219 -20.45 -5.31 0.59
C ARG A 219 -20.52 -6.72 0.00
N SER A 220 -19.44 -7.16 -0.67
CA SER A 220 -19.36 -8.50 -1.26
C SER A 220 -19.35 -9.61 -0.20
N TYR A 221 -18.74 -9.34 0.96
CA TYR A 221 -18.80 -10.22 2.11
C TYR A 221 -20.23 -10.44 2.59
N ALA A 222 -21.00 -9.35 2.75
CA ALA A 222 -22.39 -9.42 3.20
C ALA A 222 -23.27 -10.21 2.23
N ASP A 223 -23.15 -9.89 0.92
CA ASP A 223 -23.91 -10.59 -0.13
C ASP A 223 -23.64 -12.11 -0.08
N SER A 224 -22.38 -12.52 0.09
CA SER A 224 -21.99 -13.94 0.08
C SER A 224 -22.24 -14.66 1.40
N ALA A 225 -22.24 -13.95 2.52
CA ALA A 225 -22.59 -14.48 3.83
C ALA A 225 -24.11 -14.50 4.07
N GLU A 226 -24.92 -13.99 3.13
CA GLU A 226 -26.38 -13.81 3.25
C GLU A 226 -26.77 -12.93 4.44
N LEU A 227 -26.00 -11.84 4.67
CA LEU A 227 -26.18 -10.87 5.74
C LEU A 227 -26.54 -9.49 5.20
N GLU A 228 -27.18 -8.66 6.02
CA GLU A 228 -27.46 -7.26 5.68
C GLU A 228 -26.20 -6.40 5.70
N TYR A 229 -25.96 -5.59 4.66
CA TYR A 229 -24.90 -4.60 4.60
C TYR A 229 -25.42 -3.20 4.92
N CYS A 230 -24.74 -2.51 5.85
CA CYS A 230 -25.09 -1.13 6.22
C CYS A 230 -23.84 -0.24 6.37
N GLU A 231 -23.93 1.01 5.92
CA GLU A 231 -22.87 2.03 6.10
C GLU A 231 -23.14 2.89 7.33
N TYR A 232 -23.20 2.28 8.52
CA TYR A 232 -23.48 2.98 9.77
C TYR A 232 -22.24 3.57 10.43
N ILE A 233 -21.06 3.28 9.89
CA ILE A 233 -19.78 3.89 10.30
C ILE A 233 -19.30 4.80 9.18
N THR A 234 -19.19 6.10 9.45
CA THR A 234 -18.68 7.07 8.47
C THR A 234 -17.50 7.85 8.99
N LYS A 235 -16.59 8.28 8.10
CA LYS A 235 -15.50 9.19 8.49
C LYS A 235 -16.02 10.58 8.76
N ASN A 236 -15.61 11.16 9.88
CA ASN A 236 -15.86 12.56 10.17
C ASN A 236 -14.99 13.44 9.27
N LYS A 237 -15.60 14.14 8.32
CA LYS A 237 -14.93 15.03 7.36
C LYS A 237 -14.21 16.21 8.01
N ASN A 238 -14.61 16.58 9.23
CA ASN A 238 -14.06 17.73 9.97
C ASN A 238 -12.80 17.39 10.77
N VAL A 239 -12.42 16.11 10.86
CA VAL A 239 -11.20 15.69 11.54
C VAL A 239 -10.07 15.59 10.51
N GLY A 240 -9.13 16.55 10.58
CA GLY A 240 -7.94 16.60 9.72
C GLY A 240 -6.98 15.42 9.97
N ARG A 241 -5.86 15.38 9.21
CA ARG A 241 -4.83 14.35 9.37
C ARG A 241 -4.16 14.49 10.75
N THR A 242 -4.35 13.50 11.61
CA THR A 242 -3.85 13.46 13.01
C THR A 242 -2.33 13.47 13.15
N PHE A 243 -1.57 13.23 12.07
CA PHE A 243 -0.08 13.21 12.08
C PHE A 243 0.58 14.59 12.30
N ILE A 244 -0.18 15.69 12.13
CA ILE A 244 0.36 17.05 12.20
C ILE A 244 0.34 17.57 13.66
N LEU A 245 -0.32 16.86 14.57
CA LEU A 245 -0.50 17.33 15.96
C LEU A 245 0.68 16.95 16.84
N LYS A 246 1.20 17.95 17.56
CA LYS A 246 2.38 17.82 18.43
C LYS A 246 2.09 17.18 19.79
N ASN A 247 0.80 17.11 20.21
CA ASN A 247 0.39 16.65 21.54
C ASN A 247 -0.34 15.29 21.46
N GLU A 248 0.02 14.35 22.34
CA GLU A 248 -0.54 13.00 22.40
C GLU A 248 -2.02 13.01 22.82
N GLU A 249 -2.41 13.88 23.76
CA GLU A 249 -3.81 14.05 24.17
C GLU A 249 -4.71 14.53 23.02
N GLU A 250 -4.20 15.43 22.20
CA GLU A 250 -4.90 15.98 21.05
C GLU A 250 -5.02 14.96 19.91
N ARG A 251 -3.99 14.11 19.71
CA ARG A 251 -4.03 12.94 18.82
C ARG A 251 -5.08 11.94 19.28
N ASN A 252 -5.13 11.63 20.57
CA ASN A 252 -6.12 10.71 21.15
C ASN A 252 -7.55 11.27 21.05
N ARG A 253 -7.74 12.58 21.27
CA ARG A 253 -9.03 13.24 21.11
C ARG A 253 -9.51 13.21 19.66
N GLN A 254 -8.64 13.49 18.70
CA GLN A 254 -8.98 13.43 17.27
C GLN A 254 -9.19 12.00 16.78
N ALA A 255 -8.44 11.03 17.29
CA ALA A 255 -8.69 9.61 17.00
C ALA A 255 -10.09 9.18 17.46
N LYS A 256 -10.55 9.68 18.62
CA LYS A 256 -11.93 9.47 19.10
C LYS A 256 -13.00 10.12 18.23
N GLN A 257 -12.68 11.17 17.47
CA GLN A 257 -13.62 11.87 16.59
C GLN A 257 -13.57 11.41 15.13
N LYS A 258 -12.70 10.45 14.81
CA LYS A 258 -12.44 9.99 13.43
C LYS A 258 -13.67 9.37 12.75
N TYR A 259 -14.54 8.73 13.52
CA TYR A 259 -15.73 8.05 13.02
C TYR A 259 -17.00 8.59 13.67
N VAL A 260 -18.07 8.64 12.91
CA VAL A 260 -19.45 8.93 13.34
C VAL A 260 -20.26 7.65 13.22
N PHE A 261 -21.08 7.36 14.21
CA PHE A 261 -21.92 6.16 14.29
C PHE A 261 -23.39 6.51 14.15
N ASP A 262 -24.12 5.66 13.45
CA ASP A 262 -25.58 5.75 13.35
C ASP A 262 -26.23 5.08 14.56
N GLU A 263 -27.28 5.71 15.12
CA GLU A 263 -28.01 5.22 16.29
C GLU A 263 -28.62 3.82 16.11
N ARG A 264 -28.88 3.41 14.86
CA ARG A 264 -29.40 2.09 14.52
C ARG A 264 -28.45 0.93 14.87
N MET A 265 -27.18 1.21 15.19
CA MET A 265 -26.23 0.19 15.64
C MET A 265 -26.44 -0.27 17.08
N LYS A 266 -27.21 0.47 17.89
CA LYS A 266 -27.40 0.13 19.31
C LYS A 266 -28.17 -1.17 19.47
N GLY A 267 -27.59 -2.08 20.25
CA GLY A 267 -28.13 -3.43 20.50
C GLY A 267 -27.99 -4.40 19.32
N GLU A 268 -27.30 -3.99 18.22
CA GLU A 268 -27.06 -4.88 17.10
C GLU A 268 -25.80 -5.73 17.30
N ASN A 269 -25.83 -6.93 16.72
CA ASN A 269 -24.63 -7.70 16.45
C ASN A 269 -24.01 -7.22 15.14
N ILE A 270 -22.71 -7.00 15.09
CA ILE A 270 -22.06 -6.47 13.88
C ILE A 270 -20.90 -7.34 13.43
N VAL A 271 -20.75 -7.42 12.09
CA VAL A 271 -19.50 -7.88 11.46
C VAL A 271 -18.78 -6.63 10.97
N LEU A 272 -17.60 -6.39 11.51
CA LEU A 272 -16.75 -5.26 11.16
C LEU A 272 -15.64 -5.75 10.22
N VAL A 273 -15.69 -5.36 8.95
CA VAL A 273 -14.71 -5.74 7.93
C VAL A 273 -13.68 -4.63 7.75
N ASP A 274 -12.40 -4.95 7.88
CA ASP A 274 -11.29 -4.02 7.63
C ASP A 274 -10.23 -4.65 6.72
N ASP A 275 -9.43 -3.81 6.07
CA ASP A 275 -8.42 -4.26 5.12
C ASP A 275 -7.22 -4.94 5.80
N SER A 276 -6.72 -4.40 6.87
CA SER A 276 -5.49 -4.88 7.50
C SER A 276 -5.35 -4.49 8.97
N LEU A 277 -4.60 -5.29 9.71
CA LEU A 277 -4.30 -5.05 11.10
C LEU A 277 -2.77 -5.07 11.31
N VAL A 278 -2.19 -3.87 11.54
CA VAL A 278 -0.73 -3.70 11.70
C VAL A 278 -0.38 -3.49 13.17
N ARG A 279 -0.61 -2.29 13.73
CA ARG A 279 -0.38 -1.98 15.16
C ARG A 279 -1.60 -2.19 16.06
N GLY A 280 -2.77 -2.33 15.48
CA GLY A 280 -4.03 -2.52 16.22
C GLY A 280 -4.59 -1.28 16.92
N VAL A 281 -3.89 -0.16 16.97
CA VAL A 281 -4.30 1.06 17.73
C VAL A 281 -5.65 1.60 17.26
N THR A 282 -5.83 1.73 15.94
CA THR A 282 -7.07 2.24 15.34
C THR A 282 -8.24 1.30 15.62
N MET A 283 -8.03 -0.02 15.45
CA MET A 283 -9.04 -1.03 15.69
C MET A 283 -9.44 -1.07 17.16
N ASN A 284 -8.49 -1.07 18.09
CA ASN A 284 -8.76 -1.04 19.52
C ASN A 284 -9.60 0.17 19.93
N SER A 285 -9.24 1.37 19.44
CA SER A 285 -10.02 2.58 19.71
C SER A 285 -11.44 2.48 19.11
N LEU A 286 -11.59 1.91 17.92
CA LEU A 286 -12.88 1.76 17.26
C LEU A 286 -13.80 0.80 18.03
N ILE A 287 -13.28 -0.38 18.41
CA ILE A 287 -14.06 -1.39 19.14
C ILE A 287 -14.53 -0.87 20.49
N LYS A 288 -13.65 -0.25 21.28
CA LYS A 288 -14.03 0.36 22.57
C LYS A 288 -15.18 1.33 22.43
N ARG A 289 -15.12 2.19 21.41
CA ARG A 289 -16.21 3.15 21.14
C ARG A 289 -17.50 2.50 20.66
N LEU A 290 -17.42 1.42 19.88
CA LEU A 290 -18.61 0.67 19.46
C LEU A 290 -19.31 -0.01 20.66
N LEU A 291 -18.54 -0.60 21.57
CA LEU A 291 -19.07 -1.17 22.81
C LEU A 291 -19.66 -0.08 23.72
N GLU A 292 -18.98 1.05 23.91
CA GLU A 292 -19.50 2.20 24.66
C GLU A 292 -20.77 2.78 24.01
N PHE A 293 -20.89 2.72 22.69
CA PHE A 293 -22.06 3.15 21.93
C PHE A 293 -23.26 2.22 22.11
N GLY A 294 -23.04 0.99 22.57
CA GLY A 294 -24.08 0.02 22.87
C GLY A 294 -24.28 -1.05 21.81
N VAL A 295 -23.26 -1.33 20.98
CA VAL A 295 -23.24 -2.53 20.13
C VAL A 295 -23.17 -3.79 21.00
N ASN A 296 -23.92 -4.85 20.65
CA ASN A 296 -24.00 -6.05 21.47
C ASN A 296 -22.84 -7.02 21.23
N GLU A 297 -22.66 -7.50 20.00
CA GLU A 297 -21.57 -8.38 19.61
C GLU A 297 -20.77 -7.80 18.45
N ILE A 298 -19.46 -8.02 18.46
CA ILE A 298 -18.57 -7.56 17.40
C ILE A 298 -17.76 -8.73 16.85
N HIS A 299 -17.95 -9.03 15.56
CA HIS A 299 -17.16 -10.00 14.80
C HIS A 299 -16.23 -9.26 13.85
N ILE A 300 -14.93 -9.39 14.03
CA ILE A 300 -13.93 -8.71 13.18
C ILE A 300 -13.52 -9.63 12.02
N ARG A 301 -13.44 -9.05 10.81
CA ARG A 301 -12.96 -9.72 9.61
C ARG A 301 -11.89 -8.88 8.97
N ILE A 302 -10.66 -9.41 8.93
CA ILE A 302 -9.49 -8.75 8.36
C ILE A 302 -9.18 -9.40 7.02
N THR A 303 -9.23 -8.61 5.94
CA THR A 303 -9.12 -9.12 4.58
C THR A 303 -7.66 -9.30 4.12
N SER A 304 -6.67 -8.80 4.86
CA SER A 304 -5.27 -9.19 4.69
C SER A 304 -4.94 -10.47 5.46
N PRO A 305 -3.85 -11.16 5.11
CA PRO A 305 -3.19 -12.08 6.05
C PRO A 305 -2.64 -11.33 7.26
N PRO A 306 -2.31 -12.01 8.37
CA PRO A 306 -1.59 -11.40 9.49
C PRO A 306 -0.28 -10.75 9.03
N VAL A 307 -0.04 -9.50 9.42
CA VAL A 307 1.25 -8.82 9.20
C VAL A 307 2.21 -9.26 10.30
N ILE A 308 3.25 -10.02 9.94
CA ILE A 308 4.18 -10.68 10.87
C ILE A 308 5.62 -10.21 10.76
N ALA A 309 5.93 -9.48 9.69
CA ALA A 309 7.27 -8.93 9.45
C ALA A 309 7.21 -7.47 8.98
N PRO A 310 8.24 -6.66 9.28
CA PRO A 310 8.38 -5.32 8.73
C PRO A 310 8.59 -5.37 7.21
N CYS A 311 8.24 -4.28 6.53
CA CYS A 311 8.44 -4.16 5.09
C CYS A 311 9.82 -3.56 4.78
N ASN A 312 10.61 -4.24 3.93
CA ASN A 312 11.89 -3.74 3.44
C ASN A 312 11.79 -3.04 2.06
N TYR A 313 10.57 -2.86 1.53
CA TYR A 313 10.33 -2.47 0.13
C TYR A 313 9.47 -1.22 -0.04
N GLY A 314 9.38 -0.37 0.97
CA GLY A 314 8.78 0.97 0.81
C GLY A 314 7.44 1.20 1.46
N ILE A 315 6.93 0.24 2.22
CA ILE A 315 5.77 0.44 3.07
C ILE A 315 6.26 0.72 4.49
N ASP A 316 5.72 1.76 5.14
CA ASP A 316 6.00 2.08 6.54
C ASP A 316 5.27 1.08 7.48
N ILE A 317 5.72 -0.17 7.43
CA ILE A 317 5.34 -1.20 8.38
C ILE A 317 6.39 -1.17 9.49
N PRO A 318 5.95 -1.04 10.77
CA PRO A 318 6.84 -0.84 11.91
C PRO A 318 7.77 -2.02 12.15
N THR A 319 8.61 -1.88 13.18
CA THR A 319 9.48 -2.96 13.64
C THR A 319 8.65 -4.18 14.06
N ARG A 320 9.29 -5.34 14.13
CA ARG A 320 8.62 -6.60 14.41
C ARG A 320 7.88 -6.60 15.76
N GLU A 321 8.41 -5.86 16.72
CA GLU A 321 7.88 -5.72 18.08
C GLU A 321 6.58 -4.89 18.12
N GLU A 322 6.38 -3.97 17.19
CA GLU A 322 5.19 -3.14 17.10
C GLU A 322 4.02 -3.83 16.36
N LEU A 323 4.26 -4.99 15.73
CA LEU A 323 3.23 -5.73 15.02
C LEU A 323 2.32 -6.45 16.02
N ILE A 324 1.03 -6.10 16.01
CA ILE A 324 0.07 -6.60 16.99
C ILE A 324 -0.04 -8.13 16.98
N TYR A 325 0.05 -8.77 15.80
CA TYR A 325 -0.03 -10.21 15.67
C TYR A 325 1.14 -10.93 16.35
N ASN A 326 2.33 -10.31 16.43
CA ASN A 326 3.48 -10.88 17.13
C ASN A 326 3.35 -10.80 18.64
N THR A 327 2.61 -9.81 19.15
CA THR A 327 2.31 -9.66 20.59
C THR A 327 1.18 -10.59 21.02
N TYR A 328 0.15 -10.74 20.17
CA TYR A 328 -1.04 -11.57 20.42
C TYR A 328 -1.22 -12.56 19.27
N PRO A 329 -0.43 -13.64 19.19
CA PRO A 329 -0.45 -14.55 18.07
C PRO A 329 -1.74 -15.39 18.04
N GLY A 330 -2.41 -15.33 16.89
CA GLY A 330 -3.65 -16.08 16.66
C GLY A 330 -4.93 -15.26 16.82
N GLU A 331 -5.95 -15.69 16.12
CA GLU A 331 -7.26 -15.00 16.02
C GLU A 331 -7.95 -14.87 17.39
N LYS A 332 -7.89 -15.94 18.21
CA LYS A 332 -8.48 -15.92 19.54
C LYS A 332 -7.78 -14.94 20.49
N ALA A 333 -6.45 -14.94 20.52
CA ALA A 333 -5.69 -14.02 21.38
C ALA A 333 -5.96 -12.54 21.02
N LEU A 334 -6.10 -12.24 19.73
CA LEU A 334 -6.48 -10.91 19.26
C LEU A 334 -7.93 -10.57 19.58
N ALA A 335 -8.86 -11.51 19.46
CA ALA A 335 -10.25 -11.29 19.83
C ALA A 335 -10.37 -10.96 21.34
N ASP A 336 -9.68 -11.72 22.18
CA ASP A 336 -9.63 -11.50 23.63
C ASP A 336 -9.00 -10.12 23.96
N TYR A 337 -7.91 -9.74 23.28
CA TYR A 337 -7.25 -8.45 23.47
C TYR A 337 -8.15 -7.26 23.10
N PHE A 338 -8.88 -7.35 21.98
CA PHE A 338 -9.79 -6.29 21.55
C PHE A 338 -11.13 -6.29 22.29
N GLY A 339 -11.47 -7.37 22.98
CA GLY A 339 -12.78 -7.55 23.63
C GLY A 339 -13.90 -7.73 22.61
N CYS A 340 -13.63 -8.36 21.46
CA CYS A 340 -14.63 -8.70 20.45
C CYS A 340 -15.01 -10.18 20.51
N THR A 341 -16.17 -10.52 19.93
CA THR A 341 -16.71 -11.90 19.98
C THR A 341 -15.88 -12.86 19.15
N THR A 342 -15.49 -12.48 17.93
CA THR A 342 -14.58 -13.26 17.09
C THR A 342 -13.71 -12.34 16.23
N LEU A 343 -12.53 -12.84 15.86
CA LEU A 343 -11.67 -12.22 14.85
C LEU A 343 -11.19 -13.32 13.90
N LYS A 344 -11.23 -13.06 12.59
CA LYS A 344 -10.69 -13.95 11.57
C LYS A 344 -9.93 -13.16 10.51
N TYR A 345 -8.90 -13.79 9.96
CA TYR A 345 -8.12 -13.28 8.83
C TYR A 345 -8.45 -14.03 7.55
N PHE A 346 -8.35 -13.33 6.40
CA PHE A 346 -8.28 -13.98 5.11
C PHE A 346 -6.82 -14.36 4.85
N ASN A 347 -6.48 -15.62 5.14
CA ASN A 347 -5.10 -16.10 5.16
C ASN A 347 -4.43 -16.09 3.77
N LEU A 348 -3.09 -16.12 3.77
CA LEU A 348 -2.29 -16.03 2.55
C LEU A 348 -2.62 -17.12 1.52
N GLU A 349 -2.97 -18.32 1.96
CA GLU A 349 -3.35 -19.43 1.08
C GLU A 349 -4.60 -19.09 0.24
N HIS A 350 -5.59 -18.43 0.86
CA HIS A 350 -6.81 -18.02 0.15
C HIS A 350 -6.54 -16.91 -0.88
N HIS A 351 -5.53 -16.05 -0.65
CA HIS A 351 -5.12 -15.05 -1.63
C HIS A 351 -4.55 -15.65 -2.92
N LYS A 352 -3.98 -16.85 -2.85
CA LYS A 352 -3.49 -17.56 -4.06
C LYS A 352 -4.60 -17.85 -5.07
N ASP A 353 -5.82 -18.05 -4.57
CA ASP A 353 -6.98 -18.35 -5.42
C ASP A 353 -7.67 -17.09 -5.95
N VAL A 354 -7.30 -15.92 -5.44
CA VAL A 354 -7.97 -14.65 -5.76
C VAL A 354 -7.15 -13.78 -6.72
N VAL A 355 -5.84 -13.78 -6.57
CA VAL A 355 -4.97 -12.92 -7.36
C VAL A 355 -4.19 -13.75 -8.40
N PRO A 356 -4.28 -13.39 -9.69
CA PRO A 356 -3.50 -14.04 -10.72
C PRO A 356 -1.99 -13.91 -10.48
N ASP A 357 -1.22 -14.87 -10.99
CA ASP A 357 0.25 -14.86 -10.88
C ASP A 357 0.73 -14.61 -9.44
N PHE A 358 0.18 -15.34 -8.49
CA PHE A 358 0.53 -15.17 -7.07
C PHE A 358 2.03 -15.34 -6.80
N ASN A 359 2.72 -16.16 -7.59
CA ASN A 359 4.17 -16.36 -7.54
C ASN A 359 4.99 -15.11 -7.90
N LYS A 360 4.34 -14.12 -8.55
CA LYS A 360 4.89 -12.78 -8.86
C LYS A 360 4.46 -11.72 -7.84
N LYS A 361 3.88 -12.09 -6.71
CA LYS A 361 3.47 -11.14 -5.67
C LYS A 361 4.48 -11.10 -4.53
N CYS A 362 4.86 -9.89 -4.09
CA CYS A 362 5.59 -9.69 -2.86
C CYS A 362 4.65 -9.87 -1.66
N VAL A 363 4.98 -10.80 -0.79
CA VAL A 363 4.20 -11.18 0.40
C VAL A 363 5.06 -11.25 1.67
N ASP A 364 6.26 -10.66 1.67
CA ASP A 364 7.24 -10.82 2.74
C ASP A 364 6.76 -10.33 4.10
N CYS A 365 5.92 -9.29 4.14
CA CYS A 365 5.32 -8.82 5.39
C CYS A 365 4.28 -9.78 5.99
N PHE A 366 3.78 -10.74 5.21
CA PHE A 366 2.81 -11.78 5.62
C PHE A 366 3.44 -13.16 5.79
N SER A 367 4.70 -13.33 5.36
CA SER A 367 5.40 -14.60 5.44
C SER A 367 6.86 -14.36 5.83
N LEU A 368 7.44 -15.28 6.59
CA LEU A 368 8.88 -15.25 6.93
C LEU A 368 9.74 -15.86 5.81
N SER A 369 9.20 -16.00 4.61
CA SER A 369 9.81 -16.82 3.57
C SER A 369 11.12 -16.24 3.00
N GLY A 370 11.42 -14.96 3.21
CA GLY A 370 12.65 -14.31 2.70
C GLY A 370 12.87 -14.51 1.19
N LYS A 371 11.77 -14.68 0.42
CA LYS A 371 11.83 -15.13 -0.97
C LYS A 371 12.53 -14.17 -1.93
N TYR A 372 12.74 -12.94 -1.50
CA TYR A 372 13.31 -11.90 -2.33
C TYR A 372 14.67 -11.48 -1.76
N GLU A 373 15.65 -12.40 -1.81
CA GLU A 373 17.05 -12.03 -1.74
C GLU A 373 17.42 -11.33 -3.06
N TRP A 374 17.71 -10.05 -2.94
CA TRP A 374 18.01 -9.13 -4.05
C TRP A 374 19.47 -9.18 -4.43
#